data_cc30737ca2c6eddaf53af58cbada5bd6
#
_entry.id   cc30737ca2c6eddaf53af58cbada5bd6
#
_cell.length_a   1.000
_cell.length_b   1.000
_cell.length_c   1.000
_cell.angle_alpha   90.00
_cell.angle_beta   90.00
_cell.angle_gamma   90.00
#
_symmetry.space_group_name_H-M   'P 1'
#
loop_
_entity.id
_entity.type
_entity.pdbx_description
1 polymer ?
#
loop_
_entity_poly.entity_id
_entity_poly.type
_entity_poly.pdbx_seq_one_letter_code
_entity_poly.pdbx_strand_id
1 'polypeptide(L)'
;MKQGCPLSPLLFSLYVNDVSVCFPSEKGARAGVDGHAQVSHIMYADDLTLLANNTTDLQSMLDSLVAYSTRKGLTVNVSKSQVVVFNGGERAEVPVLRLADRQLEVVSELKYLGVVFDRKECVSKAMERAARPFMAGIRRVGEMAEEHCVRDNPHAMLWLFQSFALPSGMYGSQIWSTKHLAGLFKHVQASTDIHLRH
;
A
#
# COMPACT_ATOMS: atom_id res chain seq x y z
N MET A 1 -24.47 -7.16 1.54
CA MET A 1 -24.70 -5.72 1.28
C MET A 1 -24.70 -5.46 -0.21
N LYS A 2 -25.50 -4.50 -0.70
CA LYS A 2 -25.59 -4.22 -2.14
C LYS A 2 -24.36 -3.42 -2.59
N GLN A 3 -23.65 -3.89 -3.62
CA GLN A 3 -22.51 -3.21 -4.18
C GLN A 3 -22.93 -1.85 -4.78
N GLY A 4 -22.18 -0.79 -4.51
CA GLY A 4 -22.51 0.57 -4.96
C GLY A 4 -23.47 1.36 -4.06
N CYS A 5 -23.93 0.79 -2.94
CA CYS A 5 -24.72 1.54 -1.96
C CYS A 5 -23.83 2.45 -1.10
N PRO A 6 -24.09 3.76 -0.98
CA PRO A 6 -23.26 4.68 -0.19
C PRO A 6 -23.17 4.34 1.30
N LEU A 7 -24.19 3.65 1.85
CA LEU A 7 -24.22 3.23 3.25
C LEU A 7 -23.44 1.93 3.53
N SER A 8 -23.16 1.14 2.49
CA SER A 8 -22.50 -0.17 2.67
C SER A 8 -21.14 -0.08 3.36
N PRO A 9 -20.23 0.86 3.03
CA PRO A 9 -18.94 0.98 3.71
C PRO A 9 -19.10 1.33 5.20
N LEU A 10 -20.02 2.23 5.53
CA LEU A 10 -20.26 2.63 6.92
C LEU A 10 -20.83 1.46 7.72
N LEU A 11 -21.81 0.77 7.19
CA LEU A 11 -22.42 -0.39 7.87
C LEU A 11 -21.42 -1.53 8.04
N PHE A 12 -20.53 -1.75 7.05
CA PHE A 12 -19.47 -2.74 7.17
C PHE A 12 -18.48 -2.35 8.27
N SER A 13 -18.03 -1.09 8.29
CA SER A 13 -17.10 -0.60 9.32
C SER A 13 -17.68 -0.74 10.73
N LEU A 14 -18.98 -0.47 10.91
CA LEU A 14 -19.67 -0.68 12.19
C LEU A 14 -19.77 -2.17 12.54
N TYR A 15 -20.02 -3.02 11.56
CA TYR A 15 -20.17 -4.46 11.76
C TYR A 15 -18.87 -5.13 12.21
N VAL A 16 -17.71 -4.67 11.70
CA VAL A 16 -16.40 -5.22 12.03
C VAL A 16 -15.62 -4.37 13.04
N ASN A 17 -16.23 -3.36 13.65
CA ASN A 17 -15.57 -2.42 14.56
C ASN A 17 -14.92 -3.10 15.79
N ASP A 18 -15.43 -4.24 16.20
CA ASP A 18 -14.93 -5.03 17.32
C ASP A 18 -13.80 -6.01 16.95
N VAL A 19 -13.38 -6.05 15.67
CA VAL A 19 -12.30 -6.96 15.23
C VAL A 19 -10.96 -6.69 15.93
N SER A 20 -10.70 -5.44 16.29
CA SER A 20 -9.49 -5.02 16.98
C SER A 20 -9.26 -5.74 18.33
N VAL A 21 -10.34 -6.17 18.99
CA VAL A 21 -10.27 -6.94 20.24
C VAL A 21 -9.61 -8.30 20.04
N CYS A 22 -9.62 -8.83 18.81
CA CYS A 22 -9.00 -10.11 18.48
C CYS A 22 -7.47 -10.01 18.31
N PHE A 23 -6.91 -8.80 18.24
CA PHE A 23 -5.49 -8.56 17.95
C PHE A 23 -4.84 -7.73 19.05
N PRO A 24 -4.41 -8.35 20.15
CA PRO A 24 -3.76 -7.65 21.26
C PRO A 24 -2.51 -6.91 20.79
N SER A 25 -2.33 -5.66 21.20
CA SER A 25 -1.21 -4.82 20.77
C SER A 25 0.15 -5.37 21.16
N GLU A 26 0.25 -6.09 22.29
CA GLU A 26 1.47 -6.72 22.77
C GLU A 26 2.02 -7.81 21.83
N LYS A 27 1.18 -8.41 20.98
CA LYS A 27 1.59 -9.33 19.90
C LYS A 27 2.00 -8.61 18.62
N GLY A 28 1.77 -7.31 18.57
CA GLY A 28 2.03 -6.49 17.39
C GLY A 28 3.51 -6.26 17.11
N ALA A 29 3.80 -5.83 15.88
CA ALA A 29 5.11 -5.39 15.50
C ALA A 29 5.46 -4.06 16.18
N ARG A 30 6.73 -3.90 16.55
CA ARG A 30 7.24 -2.63 17.07
C ARG A 30 7.27 -1.58 15.97
N ALA A 31 6.74 -0.42 16.26
CA ALA A 31 6.63 0.71 15.34
C ALA A 31 7.13 2.01 15.99
N GLY A 32 7.37 3.02 15.14
CA GLY A 32 7.89 4.31 15.57
C GLY A 32 9.41 4.37 15.65
N VAL A 33 9.94 5.59 15.70
CA VAL A 33 11.39 5.85 15.73
C VAL A 33 12.03 5.25 16.98
N ASP A 34 11.30 5.26 18.08
CA ASP A 34 11.78 4.78 19.39
C ASP A 34 11.41 3.32 19.66
N GLY A 35 10.67 2.66 18.76
CA GLY A 35 10.22 1.27 18.92
C GLY A 35 9.24 1.04 20.07
N HIS A 36 8.69 2.10 20.68
CA HIS A 36 7.80 2.01 21.84
C HIS A 36 6.34 1.72 21.45
N ALA A 37 5.91 2.11 20.26
CA ALA A 37 4.59 1.77 19.77
C ALA A 37 4.53 0.32 19.29
N GLN A 38 3.44 -0.36 19.60
CA GLN A 38 3.16 -1.69 19.05
C GLN A 38 1.88 -1.64 18.23
N VAL A 39 1.96 -2.15 17.00
CA VAL A 39 0.84 -2.18 16.06
C VAL A 39 0.61 -3.63 15.66
N SER A 40 -0.54 -4.18 16.04
CA SER A 40 -0.90 -5.57 15.73
C SER A 40 -1.65 -5.71 14.40
N HIS A 41 -2.39 -4.68 14.01
CA HIS A 41 -3.16 -4.70 12.76
C HIS A 41 -3.36 -3.30 12.18
N ILE A 42 -3.59 -3.26 10.88
CA ILE A 42 -4.05 -2.09 10.14
C ILE A 42 -5.24 -2.53 9.29
N MET A 43 -6.31 -1.77 9.32
CA MET A 43 -7.52 -2.08 8.56
C MET A 43 -7.94 -0.90 7.69
N TYR A 44 -8.25 -1.19 6.43
CA TYR A 44 -8.84 -0.24 5.50
C TYR A 44 -9.96 -0.92 4.72
N ALA A 45 -11.20 -0.53 5.00
CA ALA A 45 -12.39 -1.19 4.50
C ALA A 45 -12.37 -2.70 4.80
N ASP A 46 -12.29 -3.54 3.78
CA ASP A 46 -12.19 -5.00 3.85
C ASP A 46 -10.75 -5.54 3.85
N ASP A 47 -9.76 -4.68 3.59
CA ASP A 47 -8.35 -5.06 3.65
C ASP A 47 -7.83 -5.01 5.08
N LEU A 48 -7.46 -6.17 5.62
CA LEU A 48 -6.86 -6.33 6.95
C LEU A 48 -5.40 -6.79 6.81
N THR A 49 -4.49 -6.05 7.43
CA THR A 49 -3.08 -6.40 7.54
C THR A 49 -2.74 -6.68 9.00
N LEU A 50 -2.25 -7.88 9.29
CA LEU A 50 -1.74 -8.26 10.61
C LEU A 50 -0.22 -8.07 10.65
N LEU A 51 0.28 -7.54 11.75
CA LEU A 51 1.69 -7.22 11.97
C LEU A 51 2.16 -7.91 13.24
N ALA A 52 3.24 -8.67 13.17
CA ALA A 52 3.85 -9.33 14.32
C ALA A 52 5.37 -9.37 14.22
N ASN A 53 6.05 -9.49 15.35
CA ASN A 53 7.51 -9.64 15.39
C ASN A 53 7.96 -11.09 15.21
N ASN A 54 7.10 -12.05 15.39
CA ASN A 54 7.41 -13.48 15.29
C ASN A 54 6.25 -14.29 14.70
N THR A 55 6.57 -15.49 14.28
CA THR A 55 5.64 -16.41 13.62
C THR A 55 4.53 -16.91 14.56
N THR A 56 4.86 -17.14 15.83
CA THR A 56 3.92 -17.66 16.81
C THR A 56 2.80 -16.67 17.10
N ASP A 57 3.14 -15.40 17.31
CA ASP A 57 2.16 -14.34 17.52
C ASP A 57 1.29 -14.12 16.28
N LEU A 58 1.90 -14.13 15.09
CA LEU A 58 1.16 -13.99 13.85
C LEU A 58 0.17 -15.15 13.66
N GLN A 59 0.60 -16.41 13.92
CA GLN A 59 -0.30 -17.55 13.83
C GLN A 59 -1.45 -17.46 14.81
N SER A 60 -1.18 -17.05 16.05
CA SER A 60 -2.23 -16.85 17.07
C SER A 60 -3.26 -15.78 16.64
N MET A 61 -2.82 -14.70 15.98
CA MET A 61 -3.74 -13.69 15.46
C MET A 61 -4.53 -14.21 14.25
N LEU A 62 -3.92 -15.03 13.39
CA LEU A 62 -4.62 -15.69 12.27
C LEU A 62 -5.72 -16.64 12.78
N ASP A 63 -5.43 -17.42 13.83
CA ASP A 63 -6.42 -18.31 14.45
C ASP A 63 -7.57 -17.51 15.07
N SER A 64 -7.26 -16.39 15.72
CA SER A 64 -8.26 -15.46 16.26
C SER A 64 -9.13 -14.85 15.15
N LEU A 65 -8.54 -14.52 14.00
CA LEU A 65 -9.26 -14.02 12.84
C LEU A 65 -10.24 -15.05 12.27
N VAL A 66 -9.83 -16.32 12.19
CA VAL A 66 -10.70 -17.41 11.74
C VAL A 66 -11.89 -17.56 12.69
N ALA A 67 -11.64 -17.61 13.98
CA ALA A 67 -12.71 -17.71 14.99
C ALA A 67 -13.67 -16.52 14.95
N TYR A 68 -13.14 -15.31 14.80
CA TYR A 68 -13.94 -14.09 14.63
C TYR A 68 -14.80 -14.13 13.38
N SER A 69 -14.19 -14.46 12.23
CA SER A 69 -14.88 -14.50 10.94
C SER A 69 -16.03 -15.51 10.96
N THR A 70 -15.78 -16.70 11.50
CA THR A 70 -16.82 -17.73 11.67
C THR A 70 -17.98 -17.23 12.52
N ARG A 71 -17.70 -16.61 13.67
CA ARG A 71 -18.73 -16.04 14.56
C ARG A 71 -19.55 -14.93 13.91
N LYS A 72 -18.91 -14.12 13.05
CA LYS A 72 -19.57 -13.01 12.33
C LYS A 72 -20.18 -13.45 10.98
N GLY A 73 -20.08 -14.71 10.59
CA GLY A 73 -20.54 -15.16 9.28
C GLY A 73 -19.79 -14.53 8.11
N LEU A 74 -18.53 -14.13 8.33
CA LEU A 74 -17.63 -13.61 7.32
C LEU A 74 -16.73 -14.71 6.78
N THR A 75 -16.32 -14.58 5.53
CA THR A 75 -15.37 -15.50 4.90
C THR A 75 -14.09 -14.76 4.57
N VAL A 76 -12.95 -15.22 5.10
CA VAL A 76 -11.65 -14.69 4.72
C VAL A 76 -11.20 -15.31 3.40
N ASN A 77 -10.77 -14.48 2.46
CA ASN A 77 -10.30 -14.94 1.17
C ASN A 77 -8.83 -15.41 1.26
N VAL A 78 -8.64 -16.69 1.55
CA VAL A 78 -7.31 -17.30 1.71
C VAL A 78 -6.47 -17.19 0.44
N SER A 79 -7.08 -17.29 -0.75
CA SER A 79 -6.33 -17.25 -2.03
C SER A 79 -5.75 -15.84 -2.34
N LYS A 80 -6.26 -14.80 -1.70
CA LYS A 80 -5.72 -13.43 -1.79
C LYS A 80 -4.86 -13.06 -0.58
N SER A 81 -4.83 -13.90 0.46
CA SER A 81 -4.07 -13.64 1.66
C SER A 81 -2.63 -14.10 1.47
N GLN A 82 -1.69 -13.21 1.76
CA GLN A 82 -0.25 -13.43 1.55
C GLN A 82 0.54 -13.00 2.78
N VAL A 83 1.72 -13.54 2.92
CA VAL A 83 2.66 -13.21 4.01
C VAL A 83 3.93 -12.62 3.43
N VAL A 84 4.42 -11.55 4.03
CA VAL A 84 5.75 -10.98 3.74
C VAL A 84 6.55 -10.96 5.03
N VAL A 85 7.79 -11.43 4.96
CA VAL A 85 8.73 -11.39 6.07
C VAL A 85 9.74 -10.27 5.81
N PHE A 86 9.64 -9.17 6.54
CA PHE A 86 10.59 -8.06 6.45
C PHE A 86 11.83 -8.33 7.33
N ASN A 87 12.97 -7.81 6.91
CA ASN A 87 14.24 -7.91 7.65
C ASN A 87 14.70 -9.34 7.97
N GLY A 88 14.11 -10.34 7.36
CA GLY A 88 14.64 -11.72 7.42
C GLY A 88 15.96 -11.80 6.66
N GLY A 89 17.04 -12.24 7.31
CA GLY A 89 18.30 -12.53 6.65
C GLY A 89 18.12 -13.53 5.48
N GLU A 90 19.12 -13.65 4.63
CA GLU A 90 19.08 -14.57 3.47
C GLU A 90 18.85 -16.05 3.85
N ARG A 91 19.14 -16.41 5.10
CA ARG A 91 18.97 -17.75 5.68
C ARG A 91 17.74 -17.86 6.59
N ALA A 92 16.83 -16.85 6.63
CA ALA A 92 15.63 -16.95 7.44
C ALA A 92 14.75 -18.09 6.90
N GLU A 93 14.42 -19.04 7.75
CA GLU A 93 13.47 -20.09 7.44
C GLU A 93 12.15 -19.46 7.00
N VAL A 94 11.59 -20.01 5.91
CA VAL A 94 10.29 -19.56 5.42
C VAL A 94 9.23 -20.01 6.43
N PRO A 95 8.51 -19.10 7.07
CA PRO A 95 7.54 -19.48 8.08
C PRO A 95 6.38 -20.24 7.44
N VAL A 96 5.99 -21.33 8.05
CA VAL A 96 4.76 -22.06 7.69
C VAL A 96 3.62 -21.49 8.52
N LEU A 97 2.82 -20.63 7.90
CA LEU A 97 1.64 -20.01 8.51
C LEU A 97 0.38 -20.56 7.85
N ARG A 98 -0.65 -20.76 8.66
CA ARG A 98 -1.93 -21.30 8.20
C ARG A 98 -3.07 -20.33 8.49
N LEU A 99 -3.99 -20.23 7.54
CA LEU A 99 -5.26 -19.54 7.72
C LEU A 99 -6.37 -20.55 7.48
N ALA A 100 -7.09 -20.93 8.53
CA ALA A 100 -7.92 -22.11 8.58
C ALA A 100 -7.09 -23.37 8.19
N ASP A 101 -7.55 -24.17 7.25
CA ASP A 101 -6.89 -25.41 6.82
C ASP A 101 -5.84 -25.22 5.71
N ARG A 102 -5.61 -23.99 5.24
CA ARG A 102 -4.72 -23.71 4.12
C ARG A 102 -3.46 -22.98 4.57
N GLN A 103 -2.34 -23.42 4.00
CA GLN A 103 -1.08 -22.71 4.17
C GLN A 103 -1.09 -21.41 3.36
N LEU A 104 -0.63 -20.32 3.99
CA LEU A 104 -0.47 -19.02 3.33
C LEU A 104 0.80 -19.01 2.46
N GLU A 105 0.71 -18.33 1.34
CA GLU A 105 1.86 -18.08 0.47
C GLU A 105 2.76 -17.01 1.06
N VAL A 106 4.07 -17.30 1.15
CA VAL A 106 5.08 -16.32 1.54
C VAL A 106 5.66 -15.69 0.28
N VAL A 107 5.46 -14.40 0.13
CA VAL A 107 5.87 -13.64 -1.06
C VAL A 107 6.98 -12.66 -0.71
N SER A 108 7.75 -12.24 -1.73
CA SER A 108 8.80 -11.22 -1.57
C SER A 108 8.27 -9.79 -1.65
N GLU A 109 7.10 -9.61 -2.24
CA GLU A 109 6.48 -8.31 -2.46
C GLU A 109 5.01 -8.36 -2.07
N LEU A 110 4.53 -7.35 -1.38
CA LEU A 110 3.13 -7.15 -1.01
C LEU A 110 2.61 -5.84 -1.61
N LYS A 111 1.48 -5.89 -2.27
CA LYS A 111 0.76 -4.70 -2.70
C LYS A 111 -0.32 -4.36 -1.66
N TYR A 112 -0.17 -3.23 -0.96
CA TYR A 112 -1.15 -2.75 -0.01
C TYR A 112 -1.58 -1.33 -0.39
N LEU A 113 -2.87 -1.11 -0.55
CA LEU A 113 -3.46 0.18 -0.97
C LEU A 113 -2.74 0.82 -2.17
N GLY A 114 -2.39 0.01 -3.17
CA GLY A 114 -1.71 0.49 -4.38
C GLY A 114 -0.20 0.72 -4.25
N VAL A 115 0.34 0.70 -3.04
CA VAL A 115 1.79 0.77 -2.79
C VAL A 115 2.36 -0.64 -2.70
N VAL A 116 3.53 -0.84 -3.28
CA VAL A 116 4.22 -2.14 -3.22
C VAL A 116 5.34 -2.07 -2.18
N PHE A 117 5.27 -2.99 -1.24
CA PHE A 117 6.26 -3.19 -0.20
C PHE A 117 7.11 -4.40 -0.57
N ASP A 118 8.39 -4.20 -0.76
CA ASP A 118 9.35 -5.26 -1.02
C ASP A 118 10.06 -5.67 0.27
N ARG A 119 10.37 -6.95 0.40
CA ARG A 119 11.05 -7.53 1.55
C ARG A 119 12.39 -6.87 1.88
N LYS A 120 13.17 -6.51 0.84
CA LYS A 120 14.54 -5.98 0.96
C LYS A 120 14.63 -4.48 0.72
N GLU A 121 13.91 -3.98 -0.27
CA GLU A 121 14.04 -2.61 -0.81
C GLU A 121 12.71 -1.86 -0.84
N CYS A 122 12.01 -1.84 0.31
CA CYS A 122 10.65 -1.33 0.41
C CYS A 122 10.48 0.09 -0.15
N VAL A 123 11.42 0.99 0.13
CA VAL A 123 11.30 2.42 -0.24
C VAL A 123 11.73 2.67 -1.68
N SER A 124 12.84 2.08 -2.14
CA SER A 124 13.38 2.30 -3.49
C SER A 124 12.41 1.79 -4.57
N LYS A 125 11.87 0.60 -4.38
CA LYS A 125 10.90 0.02 -5.31
C LYS A 125 9.54 0.74 -5.29
N ALA A 126 9.09 1.20 -4.13
CA ALA A 126 7.88 1.99 -4.03
C ALA A 126 8.00 3.30 -4.83
N MET A 127 9.15 3.98 -4.74
CA MET A 127 9.46 5.18 -5.50
C MET A 127 9.53 4.92 -7.02
N GLU A 128 10.24 3.88 -7.44
CA GLU A 128 10.35 3.53 -8.87
C GLU A 128 8.97 3.25 -9.48
N ARG A 129 8.11 2.56 -8.73
CA ARG A 129 6.74 2.27 -9.19
C ARG A 129 5.84 3.50 -9.16
N ALA A 130 6.03 4.44 -8.23
CA ALA A 130 5.31 5.72 -8.22
C ALA A 130 5.72 6.63 -9.39
N ALA A 131 6.95 6.54 -9.86
CA ALA A 131 7.44 7.33 -10.98
C ALA A 131 6.70 7.02 -12.30
N ARG A 132 6.33 5.76 -12.55
CA ARG A 132 5.65 5.35 -13.81
C ARG A 132 4.31 6.04 -14.04
N PRO A 133 3.32 6.00 -13.11
CA PRO A 133 2.06 6.73 -13.27
C PRO A 133 2.25 8.24 -13.30
N PHE A 134 3.24 8.78 -12.59
CA PHE A 134 3.59 10.20 -12.65
C PHE A 134 4.03 10.62 -14.06
N MET A 135 4.96 9.86 -14.65
CA MET A 135 5.42 10.10 -16.01
C MET A 135 4.31 9.95 -17.06
N ALA A 136 3.42 8.97 -16.85
CA ALA A 136 2.23 8.82 -17.69
C ALA A 136 1.29 10.04 -17.55
N GLY A 137 1.13 10.56 -16.33
CA GLY A 137 0.37 11.77 -16.05
C GLY A 137 0.96 13.01 -16.76
N ILE A 138 2.29 13.19 -16.70
CA ILE A 138 2.99 14.30 -17.42
C ILE A 138 2.75 14.19 -18.94
N ARG A 139 2.88 13.00 -19.50
CA ARG A 139 2.61 12.78 -20.94
C ARG A 139 1.18 13.14 -21.29
N ARG A 140 0.21 12.69 -20.47
CA ARG A 140 -1.20 13.00 -20.68
C ARG A 140 -1.48 14.50 -20.61
N VAL A 141 -0.84 15.23 -19.72
CA VAL A 141 -0.91 16.70 -19.65
C VAL A 141 -0.42 17.33 -20.96
N GLY A 142 0.69 16.84 -21.52
CA GLY A 142 1.19 17.30 -22.82
C GLY A 142 0.20 17.07 -23.96
N GLU A 143 -0.35 15.85 -24.06
CA GLU A 143 -1.36 15.48 -25.05
C GLU A 143 -2.61 16.39 -24.95
N MET A 144 -3.15 16.58 -23.74
CA MET A 144 -4.31 17.45 -23.51
C MET A 144 -4.01 18.92 -23.83
N ALA A 145 -2.80 19.39 -23.55
CA ALA A 145 -2.39 20.76 -23.85
C ALA A 145 -2.32 21.03 -25.36
N GLU A 146 -1.91 20.02 -26.13
CA GLU A 146 -1.92 20.08 -27.60
C GLU A 146 -3.34 19.99 -28.16
N GLU A 147 -4.12 19.02 -27.70
CA GLU A 147 -5.51 18.79 -28.13
C GLU A 147 -6.40 20.02 -27.94
N HIS A 148 -6.20 20.75 -26.83
CA HIS A 148 -6.99 21.94 -26.47
C HIS A 148 -6.31 23.26 -26.78
N CYS A 149 -5.16 23.25 -27.47
CA CYS A 149 -4.40 24.45 -27.85
C CYS A 149 -4.09 25.39 -26.67
N VAL A 150 -3.81 24.82 -25.48
CA VAL A 150 -3.53 25.59 -24.25
C VAL A 150 -2.07 25.58 -23.84
N ARG A 151 -1.18 25.05 -24.67
CA ARG A 151 0.25 24.88 -24.37
C ARG A 151 0.95 26.19 -23.98
N ASP A 152 0.56 27.30 -24.61
CA ASP A 152 1.13 28.63 -24.35
C ASP A 152 0.47 29.36 -23.16
N ASN A 153 -0.50 28.73 -22.52
CA ASN A 153 -1.15 29.27 -21.35
C ASN A 153 -0.60 28.63 -20.06
N PRO A 154 0.28 29.33 -19.30
CA PRO A 154 0.91 28.75 -18.13
C PRO A 154 -0.08 28.40 -17.00
N HIS A 155 -1.19 29.13 -16.88
CA HIS A 155 -2.22 28.80 -15.89
C HIS A 155 -2.96 27.52 -16.23
N ALA A 156 -3.32 27.31 -17.50
CA ALA A 156 -3.93 26.08 -17.95
C ALA A 156 -2.98 24.87 -17.79
N MET A 157 -1.72 25.04 -18.16
CA MET A 157 -0.69 24.02 -17.99
C MET A 157 -0.51 23.64 -16.50
N LEU A 158 -0.42 24.62 -15.63
CA LEU A 158 -0.30 24.37 -14.19
C LEU A 158 -1.54 23.65 -13.63
N TRP A 159 -2.73 24.06 -14.05
CA TRP A 159 -3.97 23.40 -13.66
C TRP A 159 -4.04 21.95 -14.13
N LEU A 160 -3.70 21.67 -15.38
CA LEU A 160 -3.62 20.30 -15.92
C LEU A 160 -2.59 19.45 -15.15
N PHE A 161 -1.41 20.00 -14.90
CA PHE A 161 -0.37 19.32 -14.13
C PHE A 161 -0.84 18.96 -12.71
N GLN A 162 -1.44 19.92 -12.01
CA GLN A 162 -1.98 19.72 -10.65
C GLN A 162 -3.14 18.73 -10.62
N SER A 163 -3.94 18.66 -11.68
CA SER A 163 -5.11 17.80 -11.73
C SER A 163 -4.79 16.36 -12.15
N PHE A 164 -3.83 16.15 -13.05
CA PHE A 164 -3.59 14.85 -13.68
C PHE A 164 -2.23 14.23 -13.34
N ALA A 165 -1.15 15.00 -13.30
CA ALA A 165 0.17 14.47 -13.04
C ALA A 165 0.50 14.42 -11.53
N LEU A 166 0.35 15.53 -10.84
CA LEU A 166 0.77 15.66 -9.44
C LEU A 166 0.11 14.64 -8.51
N PRO A 167 -1.22 14.37 -8.55
CA PRO A 167 -1.83 13.41 -7.64
C PRO A 167 -1.29 11.99 -7.81
N SER A 168 -1.01 11.57 -9.04
CA SER A 168 -0.45 10.24 -9.31
C SER A 168 1.00 10.11 -8.85
N GLY A 169 1.78 11.19 -8.93
CA GLY A 169 3.15 11.24 -8.43
C GLY A 169 3.26 11.32 -6.91
N MET A 170 2.30 12.00 -6.27
CA MET A 170 2.30 12.18 -4.82
C MET A 170 1.66 11.00 -4.06
N TYR A 171 1.05 10.06 -4.76
CA TYR A 171 0.42 8.92 -4.11
C TYR A 171 1.44 8.07 -3.35
N GLY A 172 1.20 7.86 -2.05
CA GLY A 172 2.11 7.13 -1.17
C GLY A 172 3.41 7.88 -0.83
N SER A 173 3.52 9.18 -1.16
CA SER A 173 4.73 9.98 -0.92
C SER A 173 5.18 10.01 0.55
N GLN A 174 4.26 9.83 1.49
CA GLN A 174 4.56 9.73 2.92
C GLN A 174 5.53 8.58 3.24
N ILE A 175 5.56 7.54 2.40
CA ILE A 175 6.40 6.36 2.61
C ILE A 175 7.82 6.58 2.05
N TRP A 176 7.95 7.25 0.89
CA TRP A 176 9.21 7.34 0.17
C TRP A 176 9.84 8.74 0.11
N SER A 177 9.09 9.81 0.42
CA SER A 177 9.57 11.19 0.24
C SER A 177 10.71 11.57 1.15
N THR A 178 10.75 11.09 2.39
CA THR A 178 11.74 11.49 3.39
C THR A 178 13.18 11.15 3.03
N LYS A 179 13.40 10.13 2.20
CA LYS A 179 14.75 9.65 1.82
C LYS A 179 15.10 9.82 0.34
N HIS A 180 14.12 10.04 -0.55
CA HIS A 180 14.33 9.88 -1.99
C HIS A 180 13.73 10.99 -2.87
N LEU A 181 13.33 12.13 -2.31
CA LEU A 181 12.83 13.28 -3.08
C LEU A 181 13.78 13.69 -4.21
N ALA A 182 15.10 13.66 -3.95
CA ALA A 182 16.14 13.95 -4.94
C ALA A 182 16.14 12.97 -6.13
N GLY A 183 15.77 11.71 -5.92
CA GLY A 183 15.65 10.71 -6.98
C GLY A 183 14.49 10.96 -7.92
N LEU A 184 13.32 11.36 -7.39
CA LEU A 184 12.14 11.69 -8.19
C LEU A 184 12.40 12.90 -9.10
N PHE A 185 13.05 13.94 -8.57
CA PHE A 185 13.43 15.11 -9.36
C PHE A 185 14.41 14.79 -10.48
N LYS A 186 15.36 13.87 -10.29
CA LYS A 186 16.25 13.41 -11.38
C LYS A 186 15.49 12.74 -12.53
N HIS A 187 14.47 11.95 -12.25
CA HIS A 187 13.64 11.34 -13.30
C HIS A 187 12.80 12.37 -14.05
N VAL A 188 12.28 13.37 -13.35
CA VAL A 188 11.54 14.48 -13.98
C VAL A 188 12.47 15.33 -14.84
N GLN A 189 13.67 15.65 -14.37
CA GLN A 189 14.66 16.43 -15.08
C GLN A 189 15.17 15.73 -16.34
N ALA A 190 15.44 14.40 -16.26
CA ALA A 190 15.85 13.61 -17.42
C ALA A 190 14.78 13.57 -18.53
N SER A 191 13.50 13.58 -18.18
CA SER A 191 12.41 13.57 -19.17
C SER A 191 12.13 14.96 -19.77
N THR A 192 12.35 16.05 -19.02
CA THR A 192 12.29 17.42 -19.57
C THR A 192 13.43 17.70 -20.53
N ASP A 193 14.63 17.19 -20.26
CA ASP A 193 15.79 17.32 -21.16
C ASP A 193 15.60 16.59 -22.52
N ILE A 194 14.80 15.52 -22.55
CA ILE A 194 14.47 14.79 -23.77
C ILE A 194 13.52 15.59 -24.67
N HIS A 195 12.64 16.40 -24.10
CA HIS A 195 11.68 17.22 -24.86
C HIS A 195 12.21 18.59 -25.31
N LEU A 196 13.31 19.07 -24.74
CA LEU A 196 13.95 20.34 -25.14
C LEU A 196 15.01 20.18 -26.25
N ARG A 197 15.22 18.97 -26.79
CA ARG A 197 16.18 18.68 -27.86
C ARG A 197 15.55 18.51 -29.24
N HIS A 198 14.36 19.02 -29.48
CA HIS A 198 13.75 19.10 -30.81
C HIS A 198 13.33 20.51 -31.16
#